data_b8fc8d11688d3121629b27d293b949ae
#
_entry.id   b8fc8d11688d3121629b27d293b949ae
#
_cell.length_a   1.000
_cell.length_b   1.000
_cell.length_c   1.000
_cell.angle_alpha   90.00
_cell.angle_beta   90.00
_cell.angle_gamma   90.00
#
_symmetry.space_group_name_H-M   'P 1'
#
loop_
_entity.id
_entity.type
_entity.pdbx_description
1 polymer ?
#
loop_
_entity_poly.entity_id
_entity_poly.type
_entity_poly.pdbx_seq_one_letter_code
_entity_poly.pdbx_strand_id
1 'polypeptide(L)'
;MMPKALTNIFQPAATPGVLGVFGHLDATVEAIQKLKAGGHGDELTVYSPIPRHELEAAIAQPVSPVRMWTLIGGMTGCGIGAWLTLYMSYDWPVQVGGKPIGSILPYVIIMFEMTVLFGALTTILGLVFNALLASRHQGTIAYDPRFTNDKFGVFVRCGADQAGAMEGLLKGAGAEEVRRA
;
A
#
# COMPACT_ATOMS: atom_id res chain seq x y z
N MET A 1 24.98 -19.41 -4.56
CA MET A 1 25.04 -18.27 -5.49
C MET A 1 23.59 -17.95 -5.87
N MET A 2 22.99 -16.89 -5.32
CA MET A 2 21.60 -16.53 -5.62
C MET A 2 21.50 -16.04 -7.08
N PRO A 3 20.45 -16.43 -7.82
CA PRO A 3 20.27 -15.95 -9.18
C PRO A 3 20.06 -14.42 -9.19
N LYS A 4 20.69 -13.72 -10.14
CA LYS A 4 20.67 -12.24 -10.28
C LYS A 4 19.24 -11.63 -10.22
N ALA A 5 18.23 -12.39 -10.67
CA ALA A 5 16.82 -11.98 -10.63
C ALA A 5 16.29 -11.80 -9.20
N LEU A 6 16.73 -12.64 -8.25
CA LEU A 6 16.33 -12.53 -6.84
C LEU A 6 17.10 -11.41 -6.13
N THR A 7 18.37 -11.18 -6.51
CA THR A 7 19.16 -10.09 -5.93
C THR A 7 18.56 -8.72 -6.27
N ASN A 8 18.03 -8.55 -7.48
CA ASN A 8 17.37 -7.31 -7.89
C ASN A 8 16.02 -7.03 -7.18
N ILE A 9 15.39 -8.06 -6.61
CA ILE A 9 14.18 -7.88 -5.79
C ILE A 9 14.54 -7.34 -4.40
N PHE A 10 15.71 -7.77 -3.86
CA PHE A 10 16.13 -7.40 -2.50
C PHE A 10 17.08 -6.18 -2.48
N GLN A 11 17.68 -5.81 -3.59
CA GLN A 11 18.53 -4.63 -3.72
C GLN A 11 18.19 -3.88 -5.03
N PRO A 12 17.06 -3.20 -5.08
CA PRO A 12 16.71 -2.38 -6.23
C PRO A 12 17.71 -1.24 -6.39
N ALA A 13 17.92 -0.81 -7.64
CA ALA A 13 18.80 0.31 -7.96
C ALA A 13 18.38 1.59 -7.21
N ALA A 14 19.36 2.40 -6.79
CA ALA A 14 19.08 3.68 -6.16
C ALA A 14 18.26 4.57 -7.09
N THR A 15 17.20 5.16 -6.57
CA THR A 15 16.35 6.08 -7.32
C THR A 15 16.97 7.47 -7.25
N PRO A 16 17.30 8.11 -8.38
CA PRO A 16 17.81 9.47 -8.37
C PRO A 16 16.75 10.45 -7.88
N GLY A 17 17.16 11.41 -7.06
CA GLY A 17 16.24 12.39 -6.51
C GLY A 17 16.90 13.32 -5.48
N VAL A 18 16.09 14.14 -4.88
CA VAL A 18 16.51 15.10 -3.85
C VAL A 18 15.76 14.82 -2.56
N LEU A 19 16.49 14.68 -1.47
CA LEU A 19 15.97 14.48 -0.13
C LEU A 19 16.10 15.75 0.69
N GLY A 20 14.98 16.31 1.16
CA GLY A 20 14.91 17.40 2.11
C GLY A 20 14.63 16.88 3.53
N VAL A 21 15.36 17.38 4.51
CA VAL A 21 15.17 17.10 5.94
C VAL A 21 14.57 18.32 6.60
N PHE A 22 13.49 18.12 7.35
CA PHE A 22 12.74 19.18 8.02
C PHE A 22 12.65 18.90 9.54
N GLY A 23 12.72 19.95 10.34
CA GLY A 23 12.52 19.88 11.79
C GLY A 23 11.09 20.13 12.23
N HIS A 24 10.27 20.76 11.37
CA HIS A 24 8.92 21.18 11.72
C HIS A 24 7.87 20.65 10.73
N LEU A 25 6.72 20.23 11.28
CA LEU A 25 5.61 19.70 10.52
C LEU A 25 5.08 20.71 9.50
N ASP A 26 4.88 21.97 9.90
CA ASP A 26 4.28 23.02 9.05
C ASP A 26 5.12 23.29 7.80
N ALA A 27 6.46 23.37 7.97
CA ALA A 27 7.39 23.53 6.86
C ALA A 27 7.35 22.32 5.90
N THR A 28 7.18 21.12 6.44
CA THR A 28 7.05 19.89 5.64
C THR A 28 5.77 19.91 4.83
N VAL A 29 4.65 20.29 5.43
CA VAL A 29 3.34 20.40 4.74
C VAL A 29 3.41 21.45 3.64
N GLU A 30 3.99 22.61 3.91
CA GLU A 30 4.19 23.68 2.92
C GLU A 30 5.06 23.22 1.74
N ALA A 31 6.15 22.49 2.02
CA ALA A 31 7.00 21.91 0.99
C ALA A 31 6.22 20.95 0.08
N ILE A 32 5.41 20.04 0.66
CA ILE A 32 4.58 19.11 -0.07
C ILE A 32 3.57 19.84 -0.97
N GLN A 33 2.91 20.87 -0.44
CA GLN A 33 1.94 21.66 -1.21
C GLN A 33 2.59 22.39 -2.39
N LYS A 34 3.75 23.02 -2.19
CA LYS A 34 4.51 23.69 -3.25
C LYS A 34 4.96 22.71 -4.33
N LEU A 35 5.43 21.52 -3.95
CA LEU A 35 5.87 20.49 -4.89
C LEU A 35 4.68 19.95 -5.70
N LYS A 36 3.52 19.75 -5.07
CA LYS A 36 2.30 19.35 -5.77
C LYS A 36 1.81 20.42 -6.74
N ALA A 37 1.82 21.68 -6.34
CA ALA A 37 1.48 22.79 -7.22
C ALA A 37 2.43 22.87 -8.43
N GLY A 38 3.67 22.44 -8.27
CA GLY A 38 4.65 22.31 -9.34
C GLY A 38 4.49 21.07 -10.23
N GLY A 39 3.49 20.20 -9.99
CA GLY A 39 3.22 19.00 -10.79
C GLY A 39 4.01 17.75 -10.38
N HIS A 40 4.76 17.77 -9.27
CA HIS A 40 5.58 16.65 -8.77
C HIS A 40 4.88 15.80 -7.71
N GLY A 41 3.56 15.84 -7.64
CA GLY A 41 2.77 15.15 -6.60
C GLY A 41 2.95 13.63 -6.56
N ASP A 42 3.07 12.98 -7.73
CA ASP A 42 3.19 11.52 -7.86
C ASP A 42 4.62 11.00 -7.61
N GLU A 43 5.58 11.90 -7.56
CA GLU A 43 7.01 11.60 -7.42
C GLU A 43 7.52 11.80 -5.99
N LEU A 44 6.60 12.08 -5.06
CA LEU A 44 6.90 12.38 -3.66
C LEU A 44 6.89 11.14 -2.78
N THR A 45 7.90 11.02 -1.92
CA THR A 45 7.88 10.10 -0.78
C THR A 45 8.14 10.88 0.48
N VAL A 46 7.25 10.77 1.47
CA VAL A 46 7.33 11.51 2.73
C VAL A 46 7.61 10.55 3.87
N TYR A 47 8.56 10.91 4.70
CA TYR A 47 8.94 10.19 5.92
C TYR A 47 8.51 10.98 7.14
N SER A 48 7.89 10.30 8.09
CA SER A 48 7.44 10.89 9.35
C SER A 48 7.67 9.91 10.51
N PRO A 49 8.15 10.36 11.66
CA PRO A 49 8.34 9.49 12.83
C PRO A 49 7.02 8.99 13.42
N ILE A 50 5.95 9.74 13.24
CA ILE A 50 4.59 9.40 13.70
C ILE A 50 3.57 9.74 12.62
N PRO A 51 2.45 8.98 12.54
CA PRO A 51 1.37 9.31 11.61
C PRO A 51 0.75 10.67 11.96
N ARG A 52 0.62 11.55 10.97
CA ARG A 52 0.02 12.88 11.07
C ARG A 52 -1.02 13.07 9.99
N HIS A 53 -2.23 13.42 10.41
CA HIS A 53 -3.34 13.67 9.47
C HIS A 53 -3.08 14.82 8.52
N GLU A 54 -2.32 15.83 8.97
CA GLU A 54 -1.94 16.97 8.15
C GLU A 54 -1.07 16.55 6.96
N LEU A 55 -0.13 15.61 7.17
CA LEU A 55 0.70 15.04 6.11
C LEU A 55 -0.11 14.14 5.17
N GLU A 56 -0.98 13.30 5.72
CA GLU A 56 -1.87 12.43 4.93
C GLU A 56 -2.78 13.28 4.02
N ALA A 57 -3.36 14.36 4.57
CA ALA A 57 -4.19 15.29 3.80
C ALA A 57 -3.39 16.04 2.73
N ALA A 58 -2.16 16.47 3.04
CA ALA A 58 -1.29 17.14 2.09
C ALA A 58 -0.86 16.20 0.95
N ILE A 59 -0.53 14.94 1.25
CA ILE A 59 -0.15 13.93 0.26
C ILE A 59 -1.36 13.48 -0.56
N ALA A 60 -2.57 13.40 0.05
CA ALA A 60 -3.83 12.98 -0.59
C ALA A 60 -3.67 11.69 -1.41
N GLN A 61 -3.06 10.66 -0.82
CA GLN A 61 -2.83 9.39 -1.50
C GLN A 61 -4.14 8.67 -1.81
N PRO A 62 -4.23 7.98 -2.95
CA PRO A 62 -5.40 7.16 -3.29
C PRO A 62 -5.55 6.00 -2.31
N VAL A 63 -6.79 5.56 -2.15
CA VAL A 63 -7.12 4.43 -1.27
C VAL A 63 -6.41 3.16 -1.77
N SER A 64 -5.82 2.40 -0.84
CA SER A 64 -5.11 1.17 -1.17
C SER A 64 -5.99 0.16 -1.92
N PRO A 65 -5.52 -0.41 -3.04
CA PRO A 65 -6.25 -1.41 -3.82
C PRO A 65 -6.45 -2.73 -3.05
N VAL A 66 -5.76 -2.96 -1.94
CA VAL A 66 -5.90 -4.18 -1.12
C VAL A 66 -7.32 -4.39 -0.62
N ARG A 67 -8.07 -3.30 -0.37
CA ARG A 67 -9.49 -3.40 0.01
C ARG A 67 -10.35 -4.13 -1.03
N MET A 68 -10.06 -3.92 -2.32
CA MET A 68 -10.77 -4.61 -3.41
C MET A 68 -10.44 -6.11 -3.44
N TRP A 69 -9.20 -6.49 -3.15
CA TRP A 69 -8.80 -7.89 -3.03
C TRP A 69 -9.59 -8.60 -1.93
N THR A 70 -9.70 -7.98 -0.75
CA THR A 70 -10.48 -8.53 0.37
C THR A 70 -11.95 -8.69 0.01
N LEU A 71 -12.55 -7.68 -0.63
CA LEU A 71 -13.95 -7.72 -1.04
C LEU A 71 -14.22 -8.84 -2.06
N ILE A 72 -13.41 -8.92 -3.11
CA ILE A 72 -13.53 -9.96 -4.15
C ILE A 72 -13.36 -11.34 -3.52
N GLY A 73 -12.35 -11.52 -2.67
CA GLY A 73 -12.12 -12.79 -1.97
C GLY A 73 -13.28 -13.20 -1.09
N GLY A 74 -13.80 -12.28 -0.28
CA GLY A 74 -14.94 -12.54 0.60
C GLY A 74 -16.20 -12.93 -0.18
N MET A 75 -16.55 -12.20 -1.23
CA MET A 75 -17.69 -12.52 -2.09
C MET A 75 -17.53 -13.89 -2.78
N THR A 76 -16.32 -14.18 -3.28
CA THR A 76 -16.00 -15.46 -3.89
C THR A 76 -16.14 -16.61 -2.89
N GLY A 77 -15.62 -16.43 -1.66
CA GLY A 77 -15.74 -17.40 -0.58
C GLY A 77 -17.18 -17.66 -0.19
N CYS A 78 -17.99 -16.61 -0.05
CA CYS A 78 -19.44 -16.74 0.21
C CYS A 78 -20.14 -17.54 -0.89
N GLY A 79 -19.87 -17.21 -2.15
CA GLY A 79 -20.44 -17.91 -3.31
C GLY A 79 -20.04 -19.38 -3.39
N ILE A 80 -18.77 -19.70 -3.14
CA ILE A 80 -18.26 -21.08 -3.08
C ILE A 80 -18.93 -21.84 -1.95
N GLY A 81 -19.04 -21.23 -0.75
CA GLY A 81 -19.70 -21.83 0.41
C GLY A 81 -21.17 -22.18 0.14
N ALA A 82 -21.89 -21.24 -0.47
CA ALA A 82 -23.29 -21.45 -0.88
C ALA A 82 -23.42 -22.55 -1.94
N TRP A 83 -22.60 -22.46 -2.99
CA TRP A 83 -22.61 -23.42 -4.09
C TRP A 83 -22.28 -24.83 -3.60
N LEU A 84 -21.22 -24.98 -2.81
CA LEU A 84 -20.74 -26.28 -2.31
C LEU A 84 -21.81 -26.94 -1.43
N THR A 85 -22.37 -26.20 -0.49
CA THR A 85 -23.38 -26.75 0.45
C THR A 85 -24.69 -27.15 -0.25
N LEU A 86 -25.16 -26.32 -1.19
CA LEU A 86 -26.36 -26.62 -1.96
C LEU A 86 -26.13 -27.79 -2.93
N TYR A 87 -25.01 -27.79 -3.65
CA TYR A 87 -24.63 -28.85 -4.57
C TYR A 87 -24.61 -30.21 -3.87
N MET A 88 -23.86 -30.33 -2.75
CA MET A 88 -23.77 -31.56 -1.98
C MET A 88 -25.12 -32.01 -1.44
N SER A 89 -25.99 -31.10 -1.05
CA SER A 89 -27.31 -31.41 -0.50
C SER A 89 -28.25 -31.94 -1.56
N TYR A 90 -28.17 -31.48 -2.80
CA TYR A 90 -29.01 -31.94 -3.88
C TYR A 90 -28.42 -33.19 -4.58
N ASP A 91 -27.09 -33.33 -4.61
CA ASP A 91 -26.43 -34.51 -5.19
C ASP A 91 -26.64 -35.75 -4.32
N TRP A 92 -26.63 -35.58 -3.00
CA TRP A 92 -26.89 -36.67 -2.05
C TRP A 92 -28.00 -36.30 -1.06
N PRO A 93 -29.29 -36.42 -1.49
CA PRO A 93 -30.42 -35.96 -0.68
C PRO A 93 -30.70 -36.88 0.49
N VAL A 94 -30.27 -36.49 1.69
CA VAL A 94 -30.57 -37.20 2.94
C VAL A 94 -31.72 -36.48 3.65
N GLN A 95 -32.86 -37.14 3.74
CA GLN A 95 -34.01 -36.62 4.48
C GLN A 95 -33.93 -37.03 5.96
N VAL A 96 -33.74 -36.05 6.83
CA VAL A 96 -33.66 -36.23 8.28
C VAL A 96 -34.65 -35.29 8.96
N GLY A 97 -35.59 -35.88 9.73
CA GLY A 97 -36.47 -35.13 10.64
C GLY A 97 -37.36 -34.05 10.00
N GLY A 98 -37.80 -34.26 8.73
CA GLY A 98 -38.66 -33.31 8.02
C GLY A 98 -37.97 -32.00 7.58
N LYS A 99 -36.65 -31.91 7.71
CA LYS A 99 -35.87 -30.76 7.25
C LYS A 99 -35.82 -30.72 5.72
N PRO A 100 -36.04 -29.56 5.07
CA PRO A 100 -35.88 -29.43 3.64
C PRO A 100 -34.44 -29.73 3.20
N ILE A 101 -34.26 -30.40 2.05
CA ILE A 101 -32.97 -30.84 1.51
C ILE A 101 -32.01 -29.64 1.39
N GLY A 102 -32.46 -28.53 0.79
CA GLY A 102 -31.69 -27.29 0.65
C GLY A 102 -31.97 -26.29 1.77
N SER A 103 -31.60 -26.61 3.01
CA SER A 103 -31.85 -25.71 4.15
C SER A 103 -30.77 -24.65 4.26
N ILE A 104 -31.08 -23.41 3.92
CA ILE A 104 -30.11 -22.29 3.87
C ILE A 104 -29.55 -21.96 5.26
N LEU A 105 -30.36 -21.99 6.31
CA LEU A 105 -29.98 -21.52 7.64
C LEU A 105 -28.70 -22.19 8.21
N PRO A 106 -28.54 -23.54 8.18
CA PRO A 106 -27.28 -24.17 8.58
C PRO A 106 -26.10 -23.85 7.66
N TYR A 107 -26.37 -23.55 6.39
CA TYR A 107 -25.31 -23.30 5.41
C TYR A 107 -24.69 -21.89 5.57
N VAL A 108 -25.39 -20.96 6.22
CA VAL A 108 -24.88 -19.63 6.55
C VAL A 108 -23.55 -19.72 7.33
N ILE A 109 -23.40 -20.72 8.20
CA ILE A 109 -22.16 -20.93 8.96
C ILE A 109 -21.01 -21.22 8.01
N ILE A 110 -21.19 -22.17 7.09
CA ILE A 110 -20.17 -22.53 6.09
C ILE A 110 -19.88 -21.36 5.14
N MET A 111 -20.91 -20.65 4.70
CA MET A 111 -20.75 -19.45 3.88
C MET A 111 -19.93 -18.39 4.59
N PHE A 112 -20.17 -18.16 5.89
CA PHE A 112 -19.40 -17.21 6.68
C PHE A 112 -17.94 -17.64 6.84
N GLU A 113 -17.67 -18.90 7.18
CA GLU A 113 -16.30 -19.43 7.31
C GLU A 113 -15.53 -19.30 6.00
N MET A 114 -16.15 -19.66 4.88
CA MET A 114 -15.55 -19.52 3.55
C MET A 114 -15.31 -18.05 3.17
N THR A 115 -16.23 -17.16 3.54
CA THR A 115 -16.06 -15.71 3.34
C THR A 115 -14.82 -15.19 4.07
N VAL A 116 -14.66 -15.56 5.33
CA VAL A 116 -13.50 -15.14 6.14
C VAL A 116 -12.20 -15.75 5.61
N LEU A 117 -12.21 -17.05 5.30
CA LEU A 117 -11.04 -17.76 4.79
C LEU A 117 -10.54 -17.15 3.46
N PHE A 118 -11.42 -17.02 2.48
CA PHE A 118 -11.05 -16.47 1.16
C PHE A 118 -10.72 -14.98 1.27
N GLY A 119 -11.45 -14.21 2.09
CA GLY A 119 -11.15 -12.82 2.35
C GLY A 119 -9.74 -12.63 2.93
N ALA A 120 -9.37 -13.41 3.95
CA ALA A 120 -8.05 -13.36 4.55
C ALA A 120 -6.94 -13.78 3.56
N LEU A 121 -7.15 -14.89 2.85
CA LEU A 121 -6.17 -15.42 1.89
C LEU A 121 -5.92 -14.42 0.74
N THR A 122 -6.98 -13.88 0.16
CA THR A 122 -6.85 -12.89 -0.93
C THR A 122 -6.28 -11.56 -0.45
N THR A 123 -6.51 -11.17 0.81
CA THR A 123 -5.86 -10.00 1.41
C THR A 123 -4.35 -10.19 1.48
N ILE A 124 -3.88 -11.36 1.96
CA ILE A 124 -2.45 -11.67 2.02
C ILE A 124 -1.85 -11.68 0.61
N LEU A 125 -2.50 -12.34 -0.34
CA LEU A 125 -2.07 -12.36 -1.74
C LEU A 125 -2.02 -10.95 -2.34
N GLY A 126 -3.04 -10.13 -2.07
CA GLY A 126 -3.10 -8.74 -2.51
C GLY A 126 -1.98 -7.88 -1.92
N LEU A 127 -1.66 -8.06 -0.63
CA LEU A 127 -0.53 -7.38 0.02
C LEU A 127 0.80 -7.77 -0.63
N VAL A 128 1.05 -9.07 -0.77
CA VAL A 128 2.30 -9.58 -1.39
C VAL A 128 2.42 -9.09 -2.83
N PHE A 129 1.35 -9.19 -3.61
CA PHE A 129 1.33 -8.75 -5.01
C PHE A 129 1.63 -7.26 -5.14
N ASN A 130 0.94 -6.41 -4.36
CA ASN A 130 1.15 -4.97 -4.39
C ASN A 130 2.56 -4.59 -3.87
N ALA A 131 3.06 -5.25 -2.84
CA ALA A 131 4.42 -5.03 -2.33
C ALA A 131 5.49 -5.38 -3.37
N LEU A 132 5.34 -6.51 -4.08
CA LEU A 132 6.25 -6.90 -5.16
C LEU A 132 6.19 -5.92 -6.33
N LEU A 133 4.99 -5.44 -6.68
CA LEU A 133 4.81 -4.44 -7.73
C LEU A 133 5.48 -3.11 -7.36
N ALA A 134 5.23 -2.63 -6.15
CA ALA A 134 5.85 -1.40 -5.63
C ALA A 134 7.37 -1.51 -5.57
N SER A 135 7.90 -2.64 -5.10
CA SER A 135 9.35 -2.90 -5.05
C SER A 135 10.03 -2.83 -6.43
N ARG A 136 9.33 -3.25 -7.49
CA ARG A 136 9.86 -3.17 -8.87
C ARG A 136 9.89 -1.74 -9.41
N HIS A 137 8.98 -0.88 -8.99
CA HIS A 137 8.82 0.47 -9.55
C HIS A 137 9.53 1.55 -8.72
N GLN A 138 9.76 1.33 -7.42
CA GLN A 138 10.20 2.38 -6.53
C GLN A 138 11.72 2.41 -6.25
N GLY A 139 12.51 1.44 -6.71
CA GLY A 139 13.95 1.43 -6.43
C GLY A 139 14.28 1.63 -4.94
N THR A 140 15.56 1.78 -4.60
CA THR A 140 15.98 2.17 -3.24
C THR A 140 15.91 3.68 -3.11
N ILE A 141 15.01 4.17 -2.27
CA ILE A 141 14.83 5.60 -1.97
C ILE A 141 15.80 5.98 -0.85
N ALA A 142 16.39 7.19 -0.93
CA ALA A 142 17.26 7.70 0.11
C ALA A 142 16.53 7.79 1.46
N TYR A 143 17.13 7.23 2.50
CA TYR A 143 16.60 7.19 3.85
C TYR A 143 17.62 7.75 4.84
N ASP A 144 17.16 8.52 5.82
CA ASP A 144 17.97 9.00 6.93
C ASP A 144 17.41 8.44 8.27
N PRO A 145 18.23 7.83 9.13
CA PRO A 145 17.79 7.29 10.43
C PRO A 145 17.08 8.30 11.34
N ARG A 146 17.35 9.60 11.16
CA ARG A 146 16.72 10.69 11.92
C ARG A 146 15.21 10.77 11.73
N PHE A 147 14.67 10.20 10.62
CA PHE A 147 13.23 10.15 10.35
C PHE A 147 12.47 9.21 11.29
N THR A 148 13.18 8.34 12.01
CA THR A 148 12.58 7.49 13.05
C THR A 148 12.49 8.22 14.40
N ASN A 149 13.27 9.28 14.60
CA ASN A 149 13.34 10.01 15.87
C ASN A 149 12.44 11.25 15.87
N ASP A 150 12.89 12.34 15.24
CA ASP A 150 12.29 13.67 15.39
C ASP A 150 12.23 14.48 14.10
N LYS A 151 12.78 13.98 12.98
CA LYS A 151 12.82 14.70 11.71
C LYS A 151 11.82 14.17 10.70
N PHE A 152 11.35 15.07 9.86
CA PHE A 152 10.54 14.75 8.71
C PHE A 152 11.41 14.73 7.45
N GLY A 153 11.09 13.85 6.52
CA GLY A 153 11.79 13.77 5.25
C GLY A 153 10.84 13.93 4.07
N VAL A 154 11.23 14.68 3.06
CA VAL A 154 10.54 14.75 1.79
C VAL A 154 11.54 14.39 0.71
N PHE A 155 11.32 13.25 0.06
CA PHE A 155 12.10 12.80 -1.09
C PHE A 155 11.30 13.06 -2.35
N VAL A 156 11.94 13.73 -3.31
CA VAL A 156 11.37 14.01 -4.63
C VAL A 156 12.18 13.25 -5.66
N ARG A 157 11.52 12.37 -6.41
CA ARG A 157 12.14 11.69 -7.53
C ARG A 157 12.30 12.67 -8.68
N CYS A 158 13.51 12.91 -9.13
CA CYS A 158 13.78 13.82 -10.25
C CYS A 158 15.06 13.42 -10.98
N GLY A 159 15.14 13.81 -12.26
CA GLY A 159 16.37 13.69 -13.05
C GLY A 159 17.42 14.71 -12.60
N ALA A 160 18.66 14.48 -13.02
CA ALA A 160 19.79 15.36 -12.71
C ALA A 160 19.55 16.83 -13.14
N ASP A 161 18.81 17.02 -14.24
CA ASP A 161 18.49 18.35 -14.80
C ASP A 161 17.56 19.16 -13.90
N GLN A 162 16.67 18.49 -13.19
CA GLN A 162 15.65 19.12 -12.32
C GLN A 162 16.12 19.21 -10.85
N ALA A 163 17.17 18.49 -10.48
CA ALA A 163 17.66 18.42 -9.10
C ALA A 163 17.96 19.79 -8.50
N GLY A 164 18.54 20.71 -9.26
CA GLY A 164 18.85 22.07 -8.80
C GLY A 164 17.59 22.89 -8.47
N ALA A 165 16.53 22.77 -9.28
CA ALA A 165 15.26 23.45 -9.04
C ALA A 165 14.56 22.88 -7.79
N MET A 166 14.57 21.55 -7.62
CA MET A 166 13.99 20.88 -6.46
C MET A 166 14.75 21.21 -5.17
N GLU A 167 16.07 21.31 -5.21
CA GLU A 167 16.87 21.80 -4.05
C GLU A 167 16.47 23.22 -3.65
N GLY A 168 16.29 24.10 -4.63
CA GLY A 168 15.87 25.48 -4.39
C GLY A 168 14.48 25.56 -3.73
N LEU A 169 13.53 24.75 -4.21
CA LEU A 169 12.17 24.67 -3.66
C LEU A 169 12.17 24.13 -2.23
N LEU A 170 12.91 23.05 -1.95
CA LEU A 170 12.99 22.45 -0.62
C LEU A 170 13.66 23.40 0.40
N LYS A 171 14.76 24.07 0.01
CA LYS A 171 15.39 25.09 0.82
C LYS A 171 14.49 26.30 1.08
N GLY A 172 13.78 26.76 0.05
CA GLY A 172 12.83 27.87 0.16
C GLY A 172 11.57 27.54 0.98
N ALA A 173 11.30 26.25 1.21
CA ALA A 173 10.24 25.76 2.09
C ALA A 173 10.73 25.52 3.54
N GLY A 174 12.00 25.79 3.86
CA GLY A 174 12.54 25.67 5.22
C GLY A 174 13.18 24.32 5.53
N ALA A 175 13.68 23.60 4.52
CA ALA A 175 14.49 22.39 4.77
C ALA A 175 15.79 22.74 5.49
N GLU A 176 16.07 22.05 6.59
CA GLU A 176 17.35 22.20 7.35
C GLU A 176 18.54 21.67 6.55
N GLU A 177 18.32 20.61 5.82
CA GLU A 177 19.33 19.94 5.01
C GLU A 177 18.71 19.42 3.71
N VAL A 178 19.42 19.53 2.62
CA VAL A 178 19.01 19.00 1.32
C VAL A 178 20.16 18.22 0.72
N ARG A 179 19.91 16.97 0.34
CA ARG A 179 20.90 16.04 -0.24
C ARG A 179 20.40 15.48 -1.58
N ARG A 180 21.30 15.32 -2.52
CA ARG A 180 21.05 14.51 -3.73
C ARG A 180 21.27 13.04 -3.41
N ALA A 181 20.39 12.19 -3.94
CA ALA A 181 20.43 10.74 -3.78
C ALA A 181 20.66 10.06 -5.13
#